data_9e6eaf80ea48661753dde6215517b179
#
_entry.id   9e6eaf80ea48661753dde6215517b179
#
_cell.length_a   1.000
_cell.length_b   1.000
_cell.length_c   1.000
_cell.angle_alpha   90.00
_cell.angle_beta   90.00
_cell.angle_gamma   90.00
#
_symmetry.space_group_name_H-M   'P 1'
#
loop_
_entity.id
_entity.type
_entity.pdbx_description
1 polymer ?
#
loop_
_entity_poly.entity_id
_entity_poly.type
_entity_poly.pdbx_seq_one_letter_code
_entity_poly.pdbx_strand_id
1 'polypeptide(L)'
;LKLKNGCLAFGTAEGVLSFLPSLDLGTHAPVELILTDFKLLYESVKAGMKGSLLQTNINDTRKIDLKYNQNSFSISFSAINFAVPHRIRYEYRLENHNEEWEHSNSVRNVSYMNLSSGKYVFRLRAFDKYTGQQVGERSLDIVIHNPYWVSWWALLLYFILLSVFVCMFVQYRRHKVNEGRIRDKIRSFILSLIHISEPTRHAQI
;
A
#
# COMPACT_ATOMS: atom_id res chain seq x y z
N LEU A 1 -43.67 -25.86 28.10
CA LEU A 1 -44.67 -26.84 27.67
C LEU A 1 -44.96 -26.65 26.18
N LYS A 2 -45.02 -27.75 25.44
CA LYS A 2 -45.43 -27.71 24.03
C LYS A 2 -46.93 -27.92 23.93
N LEU A 3 -47.65 -26.95 23.39
CA LEU A 3 -49.08 -27.02 23.19
C LEU A 3 -49.45 -27.82 21.94
N LYS A 4 -50.67 -28.34 21.84
CA LYS A 4 -51.16 -29.11 20.68
C LYS A 4 -51.13 -28.39 19.36
N ASN A 5 -51.19 -27.08 19.40
CA ASN A 5 -51.12 -26.17 18.23
C ASN A 5 -49.66 -25.86 17.81
N GLY A 6 -48.65 -26.50 18.40
CA GLY A 6 -47.27 -26.29 18.08
C GLY A 6 -46.58 -25.14 18.85
N CYS A 7 -47.35 -24.36 19.60
CA CYS A 7 -46.80 -23.27 20.41
C CYS A 7 -46.00 -23.80 21.61
N LEU A 8 -44.91 -23.12 21.95
CA LEU A 8 -44.21 -23.30 23.21
C LEU A 8 -44.74 -22.30 24.23
N ALA A 9 -45.07 -22.77 25.41
CA ALA A 9 -45.52 -21.95 26.51
C ALA A 9 -44.51 -22.03 27.67
N PHE A 10 -44.11 -20.88 28.17
CA PHE A 10 -43.24 -20.69 29.33
C PHE A 10 -43.96 -19.91 30.39
N GLY A 11 -43.91 -20.38 31.62
CA GLY A 11 -44.39 -19.64 32.79
C GLY A 11 -43.37 -18.56 33.17
N THR A 12 -43.87 -17.34 33.36
CA THR A 12 -43.08 -16.24 33.91
C THR A 12 -43.72 -15.77 35.21
N ALA A 13 -43.03 -14.94 36.00
CA ALA A 13 -43.57 -14.38 37.24
C ALA A 13 -44.83 -13.55 37.02
N GLU A 14 -45.04 -13.03 35.84
CA GLU A 14 -46.13 -12.13 35.46
C GLU A 14 -47.20 -12.80 34.59
N GLY A 15 -47.06 -14.08 34.23
CA GLY A 15 -48.01 -14.80 33.38
C GLY A 15 -47.42 -15.91 32.55
N VAL A 16 -48.07 -16.26 31.42
CA VAL A 16 -47.61 -17.29 30.49
C VAL A 16 -47.23 -16.65 29.16
N LEU A 17 -45.99 -16.78 28.79
CA LEU A 17 -45.49 -16.41 27.45
C LEU A 17 -45.68 -17.58 26.51
N SER A 18 -46.45 -17.43 25.43
CA SER A 18 -46.58 -18.44 24.37
C SER A 18 -46.11 -17.91 23.05
N PHE A 19 -45.32 -18.68 22.31
CA PHE A 19 -44.90 -18.36 20.95
C PHE A 19 -44.84 -19.57 20.06
N LEU A 20 -44.99 -19.35 18.75
CA LEU A 20 -44.85 -20.37 17.74
C LEU A 20 -43.37 -20.50 17.34
N PRO A 21 -42.69 -21.64 17.58
CA PRO A 21 -41.27 -21.78 17.21
C PRO A 21 -41.03 -21.84 15.71
N SER A 22 -42.10 -21.98 14.90
CA SER A 22 -42.07 -21.92 13.44
C SER A 22 -42.19 -20.50 12.89
N LEU A 23 -42.22 -19.48 13.77
CA LEU A 23 -42.04 -18.12 13.29
C LEU A 23 -40.62 -18.06 12.71
N ASP A 24 -40.56 -18.19 11.40
CA ASP A 24 -39.38 -17.83 10.63
C ASP A 24 -39.08 -16.38 11.03
N LEU A 25 -38.08 -16.19 11.90
CA LEU A 25 -37.67 -14.86 12.36
C LEU A 25 -37.00 -14.13 11.22
N GLY A 26 -37.82 -13.95 10.19
CA GLY A 26 -37.62 -13.03 9.10
C GLY A 26 -36.54 -13.48 8.13
N THR A 27 -36.92 -13.55 6.90
CA THR A 27 -36.06 -13.14 5.80
C THR A 27 -35.17 -12.04 6.32
N HIS A 28 -33.91 -12.37 6.54
CA HIS A 28 -32.92 -11.41 7.06
C HIS A 28 -32.99 -10.20 6.16
N ALA A 29 -33.46 -9.08 6.68
CA ALA A 29 -33.34 -7.81 6.00
C ALA A 29 -31.87 -7.67 5.63
N PRO A 30 -31.56 -7.34 4.37
CA PRO A 30 -30.17 -7.24 3.94
C PRO A 30 -29.44 -6.29 4.88
N VAL A 31 -28.38 -6.79 5.48
CA VAL A 31 -27.56 -6.02 6.41
C VAL A 31 -26.73 -5.07 5.59
N GLU A 32 -26.90 -3.78 5.81
CA GLU A 32 -26.09 -2.78 5.14
C GLU A 32 -24.71 -2.69 5.83
N LEU A 33 -23.65 -3.00 5.08
CA LEU A 33 -22.28 -2.80 5.50
C LEU A 33 -21.83 -1.38 5.18
N ILE A 34 -21.48 -0.63 6.21
CA ILE A 34 -20.98 0.74 6.09
C ILE A 34 -19.52 0.82 6.52
N LEU A 35 -18.77 1.65 5.80
CA LEU A 35 -17.45 2.12 6.22
C LEU A 35 -17.68 3.37 7.07
N THR A 36 -17.27 3.33 8.33
CA THR A 36 -17.55 4.39 9.29
C THR A 36 -16.48 5.44 9.36
N ASP A 37 -15.21 5.03 9.21
CA ASP A 37 -14.08 5.95 9.27
C ASP A 37 -12.91 5.42 8.45
N PHE A 38 -12.14 6.34 7.87
CA PHE A 38 -10.86 6.08 7.23
C PHE A 38 -9.80 6.95 7.89
N LYS A 39 -8.82 6.32 8.52
CA LYS A 39 -7.72 7.02 9.18
C LYS A 39 -6.43 6.85 8.39
N LEU A 40 -5.73 7.94 8.23
CA LEU A 40 -4.40 7.97 7.64
C LEU A 40 -3.39 8.35 8.73
N LEU A 41 -2.40 7.50 8.97
CA LEU A 41 -1.39 7.75 10.01
C LEU A 41 -2.01 8.15 11.36
N TYR A 42 -3.11 7.47 11.76
CA TYR A 42 -3.89 7.68 13.00
C TYR A 42 -4.84 8.89 13.00
N GLU A 43 -4.84 9.73 11.98
CA GLU A 43 -5.76 10.86 11.86
C GLU A 43 -6.95 10.52 10.96
N SER A 44 -8.18 10.81 11.42
CA SER A 44 -9.39 10.61 10.62
C SER A 44 -9.43 11.58 9.44
N VAL A 45 -9.61 11.05 8.25
CA VAL A 45 -9.72 11.83 7.02
C VAL A 45 -11.14 12.35 6.87
N LYS A 46 -11.34 13.66 7.09
CA LYS A 46 -12.65 14.31 6.94
C LYS A 46 -12.95 14.57 5.46
N ALA A 47 -14.16 14.21 5.03
CA ALA A 47 -14.63 14.47 3.68
C ALA A 47 -14.88 15.98 3.44
N GLY A 48 -14.70 16.44 2.18
CA GLY A 48 -15.09 17.79 1.75
C GLY A 48 -14.17 18.93 2.15
N MET A 49 -13.04 18.70 2.81
CA MET A 49 -12.03 19.74 3.04
C MET A 49 -11.16 19.96 1.81
N LYS A 50 -10.72 21.19 1.54
CA LYS A 50 -9.75 21.49 0.49
C LYS A 50 -8.47 20.70 0.73
N GLY A 51 -8.11 19.81 -0.20
CA GLY A 51 -6.93 18.92 -0.08
C GLY A 51 -7.19 17.61 0.65
N SER A 52 -8.42 17.32 1.07
CA SER A 52 -8.78 16.00 1.61
C SER A 52 -8.74 14.93 0.52
N LEU A 53 -8.30 13.74 0.90
CA LEU A 53 -8.34 12.54 0.06
C LEU A 53 -9.76 12.07 -0.27
N LEU A 54 -10.71 12.39 0.62
CA LEU A 54 -12.11 12.05 0.47
C LEU A 54 -12.89 13.28 0.02
N GLN A 55 -13.43 13.22 -1.20
CA GLN A 55 -14.35 14.25 -1.71
C GLN A 55 -15.75 14.11 -1.12
N THR A 56 -16.18 12.87 -0.89
CA THR A 56 -17.46 12.47 -0.33
C THR A 56 -17.24 11.64 0.93
N ASN A 57 -18.33 11.27 1.60
CA ASN A 57 -18.27 10.37 2.74
C ASN A 57 -17.60 9.04 2.33
N ILE A 58 -16.81 8.45 3.23
CA ILE A 58 -16.13 7.17 2.99
C ILE A 58 -17.12 6.08 2.56
N ASN A 59 -18.34 6.13 3.08
CA ASN A 59 -19.38 5.17 2.70
C ASN A 59 -19.81 5.27 1.25
N ASP A 60 -19.75 6.45 0.63
CA ASP A 60 -20.13 6.68 -0.77
C ASP A 60 -18.93 6.56 -1.72
N THR A 61 -17.73 6.47 -1.16
CA THR A 61 -16.48 6.38 -1.91
C THR A 61 -16.22 4.94 -2.32
N ARG A 62 -15.96 4.73 -3.62
CA ARG A 62 -15.58 3.41 -4.17
C ARG A 62 -14.09 3.26 -4.36
N LYS A 63 -13.37 4.37 -4.49
CA LYS A 63 -11.94 4.39 -4.76
C LYS A 63 -11.25 5.48 -3.98
N ILE A 64 -10.10 5.14 -3.39
CA ILE A 64 -9.21 6.08 -2.69
C ILE A 64 -7.85 6.05 -3.37
N ASP A 65 -7.35 7.24 -3.73
CA ASP A 65 -6.01 7.41 -4.29
C ASP A 65 -5.07 7.97 -3.22
N LEU A 66 -4.06 7.19 -2.83
CA LEU A 66 -3.07 7.51 -1.80
C LEU A 66 -1.72 7.85 -2.44
N LYS A 67 -1.01 8.80 -1.86
CA LYS A 67 0.38 9.09 -2.22
C LYS A 67 1.30 8.03 -1.63
N TYR A 68 2.51 7.90 -2.16
CA TYR A 68 3.52 6.95 -1.69
C TYR A 68 3.85 7.05 -0.19
N ASN A 69 3.74 8.24 0.40
CA ASN A 69 3.97 8.49 1.82
C ASN A 69 2.73 8.26 2.70
N GLN A 70 1.60 7.89 2.10
CA GLN A 70 0.31 7.62 2.74
C GLN A 70 0.01 6.12 2.72
N ASN A 71 1.02 5.30 2.96
CA ASN A 71 0.99 3.86 2.83
C ASN A 71 0.58 3.12 4.11
N SER A 72 0.16 3.86 5.12
CA SER A 72 -0.31 3.31 6.39
C SER A 72 -1.66 3.93 6.74
N PHE A 73 -2.69 3.10 6.77
CA PHE A 73 -4.06 3.54 6.99
C PHE A 73 -4.85 2.51 7.81
N SER A 74 -5.96 2.96 8.38
CA SER A 74 -6.92 2.07 9.02
C SER A 74 -8.34 2.34 8.55
N ILE A 75 -9.11 1.27 8.44
CA ILE A 75 -10.50 1.28 7.98
C ILE A 75 -11.37 0.81 9.12
N SER A 76 -12.34 1.64 9.50
CA SER A 76 -13.38 1.28 10.45
C SER A 76 -14.66 0.95 9.69
N PHE A 77 -15.34 -0.10 10.11
CA PHE A 77 -16.56 -0.58 9.47
C PHE A 77 -17.59 -1.01 10.50
N SER A 78 -18.84 -1.02 10.09
CA SER A 78 -19.94 -1.50 10.90
C SER A 78 -21.03 -2.08 10.02
N ALA A 79 -21.83 -2.95 10.58
CA ALA A 79 -23.06 -3.42 9.95
C ALA A 79 -24.25 -2.79 10.64
N ILE A 80 -25.14 -2.20 9.86
CA ILE A 80 -26.42 -1.69 10.36
C ILE A 80 -27.37 -2.87 10.40
N ASN A 81 -27.60 -3.39 11.60
CA ASN A 81 -28.65 -4.37 11.87
C ASN A 81 -29.39 -3.94 13.12
N PHE A 82 -30.59 -3.39 12.92
CA PHE A 82 -31.43 -2.90 14.02
C PHE A 82 -32.06 -4.04 14.85
N ALA A 83 -32.15 -5.24 14.28
CA ALA A 83 -32.79 -6.35 14.95
C ALA A 83 -31.86 -7.05 15.97
N VAL A 84 -30.61 -7.38 15.59
CA VAL A 84 -29.68 -8.13 16.45
C VAL A 84 -28.23 -7.78 16.15
N PRO A 85 -27.70 -6.69 16.72
CA PRO A 85 -26.36 -6.18 16.38
C PRO A 85 -25.19 -7.09 16.78
N HIS A 86 -25.37 -7.98 17.77
CA HIS A 86 -24.31 -8.89 18.26
C HIS A 86 -24.20 -10.19 17.46
N ARG A 87 -25.03 -10.37 16.44
CA ARG A 87 -25.14 -11.61 15.68
C ARG A 87 -24.24 -11.64 14.43
N ILE A 88 -23.50 -10.57 14.17
CA ILE A 88 -22.72 -10.43 12.94
C ILE A 88 -21.26 -10.79 13.19
N ARG A 89 -20.71 -11.66 12.34
CA ARG A 89 -19.30 -11.96 12.20
C ARG A 89 -18.80 -11.29 10.93
N TYR A 90 -17.66 -10.62 11.01
CA TYR A 90 -17.02 -9.99 9.88
C TYR A 90 -15.88 -10.84 9.36
N GLU A 91 -15.74 -10.86 8.04
CA GLU A 91 -14.57 -11.39 7.35
C GLU A 91 -14.08 -10.30 6.41
N TYR A 92 -12.77 -10.05 6.44
CA TYR A 92 -12.16 -9.04 5.60
C TYR A 92 -10.84 -9.54 5.03
N ARG A 93 -10.46 -8.99 3.89
CA ARG A 93 -9.15 -9.19 3.29
C ARG A 93 -8.74 -7.97 2.47
N LEU A 94 -7.45 -7.80 2.28
CA LEU A 94 -6.89 -6.82 1.36
C LEU A 94 -6.24 -7.58 0.21
N GLU A 95 -6.91 -7.64 -0.94
CA GLU A 95 -6.38 -8.29 -2.14
C GLU A 95 -5.07 -7.63 -2.58
N ASN A 96 -4.14 -8.41 -3.09
CA ASN A 96 -2.76 -8.06 -3.41
C ASN A 96 -1.86 -7.76 -2.20
N HIS A 97 -2.34 -7.99 -0.98
CA HIS A 97 -1.55 -7.97 0.24
C HIS A 97 -1.71 -9.27 1.04
N ASN A 98 -2.96 -9.68 1.29
CA ASN A 98 -3.30 -10.92 1.99
C ASN A 98 -4.28 -11.72 1.15
N GLU A 99 -3.99 -12.99 0.87
CA GLU A 99 -4.90 -13.87 0.13
C GLU A 99 -5.96 -14.50 1.04
N GLU A 100 -5.63 -14.66 2.33
CA GLU A 100 -6.50 -15.29 3.32
C GLU A 100 -7.53 -14.30 3.88
N TRP A 101 -8.72 -14.84 4.19
CA TRP A 101 -9.74 -14.08 4.89
C TRP A 101 -9.44 -14.03 6.38
N GLU A 102 -9.36 -12.84 6.92
CA GLU A 102 -9.25 -12.60 8.34
C GLU A 102 -10.64 -12.51 8.98
N HIS A 103 -10.79 -13.13 10.15
CA HIS A 103 -12.07 -13.18 10.84
C HIS A 103 -12.08 -12.25 12.05
N SER A 104 -13.16 -11.51 12.21
CA SER A 104 -13.36 -10.69 13.40
C SER A 104 -14.78 -10.83 13.96
N ASN A 105 -14.85 -11.11 15.25
CA ASN A 105 -16.12 -11.19 15.98
C ASN A 105 -16.49 -9.88 16.68
N SER A 106 -15.52 -9.03 16.98
CA SER A 106 -15.71 -7.83 17.80
C SER A 106 -14.96 -6.61 17.30
N VAL A 107 -13.84 -6.80 16.63
CA VAL A 107 -13.01 -5.71 16.12
C VAL A 107 -13.66 -5.14 14.86
N ARG A 108 -13.92 -3.85 14.86
CA ARG A 108 -14.54 -3.11 13.75
C ARG A 108 -13.58 -2.13 13.10
N ASN A 109 -12.29 -2.35 13.33
CA ASN A 109 -11.23 -1.52 12.79
C ASN A 109 -10.06 -2.43 12.38
N VAL A 110 -9.55 -2.24 11.18
CA VAL A 110 -8.37 -2.94 10.66
C VAL A 110 -7.34 -1.92 10.22
N SER A 111 -6.08 -2.18 10.53
CA SER A 111 -4.97 -1.29 10.20
C SER A 111 -3.98 -2.02 9.32
N TYR A 112 -3.60 -1.37 8.24
CA TYR A 112 -2.54 -1.80 7.32
C TYR A 112 -1.40 -0.80 7.40
N MET A 113 -0.17 -1.31 7.54
CA MET A 113 1.01 -0.47 7.71
C MET A 113 2.05 -0.78 6.65
N ASN A 114 2.69 0.27 6.16
CA ASN A 114 3.84 0.18 5.25
C ASN A 114 3.57 -0.66 3.98
N LEU A 115 2.42 -0.45 3.37
CA LEU A 115 2.06 -1.11 2.12
C LEU A 115 2.94 -0.59 0.98
N SER A 116 3.29 -1.47 0.06
CA SER A 116 3.99 -1.11 -1.18
C SER A 116 3.07 -0.31 -2.10
N SER A 117 3.67 0.43 -3.03
CA SER A 117 2.88 1.08 -4.09
C SER A 117 2.21 0.02 -4.96
N GLY A 118 0.92 0.23 -5.26
CA GLY A 118 0.13 -0.76 -6.00
C GLY A 118 -1.36 -0.48 -5.92
N LYS A 119 -2.13 -1.41 -6.49
CA LYS A 119 -3.59 -1.41 -6.45
C LYS A 119 -4.03 -2.50 -5.49
N TYR A 120 -4.86 -2.14 -4.54
CA TYR A 120 -5.42 -3.02 -3.52
C TYR A 120 -6.93 -2.95 -3.56
N VAL A 121 -7.60 -4.03 -3.19
CA VAL A 121 -9.05 -4.05 -3.02
C VAL A 121 -9.35 -4.56 -1.61
N PHE A 122 -9.85 -3.67 -0.78
CA PHE A 122 -10.36 -4.08 0.52
C PHE A 122 -11.74 -4.69 0.35
N ARG A 123 -11.89 -5.95 0.74
CA ARG A 123 -13.18 -6.66 0.74
C ARG A 123 -13.62 -6.96 2.15
N LEU A 124 -14.86 -6.64 2.43
CA LEU A 124 -15.53 -6.86 3.71
C LEU A 124 -16.79 -7.68 3.48
N ARG A 125 -16.95 -8.75 4.24
CA ARG A 125 -18.15 -9.58 4.26
C ARG A 125 -18.72 -9.64 5.66
N ALA A 126 -20.03 -9.73 5.74
CA ALA A 126 -20.72 -9.97 6.98
C ALA A 126 -21.48 -11.28 6.90
N PHE A 127 -21.38 -12.08 7.95
CA PHE A 127 -22.07 -13.35 8.10
C PHE A 127 -22.92 -13.33 9.36
N ASP A 128 -24.07 -13.95 9.28
CA ASP A 128 -24.85 -14.26 10.48
C ASP A 128 -24.13 -15.38 11.25
N LYS A 129 -23.81 -15.11 12.51
CA LYS A 129 -23.05 -16.01 13.38
C LYS A 129 -23.75 -17.36 13.64
N TYR A 130 -25.09 -17.40 13.57
CA TYR A 130 -25.86 -18.61 13.89
C TYR A 130 -26.23 -19.40 12.63
N THR A 131 -26.57 -18.72 11.55
CA THR A 131 -26.93 -19.41 10.29
C THR A 131 -25.72 -19.64 9.38
N GLY A 132 -24.63 -18.91 9.58
CA GLY A 132 -23.48 -18.95 8.71
C GLY A 132 -23.70 -18.32 7.31
N GLN A 133 -24.88 -17.74 7.09
CA GLN A 133 -25.22 -17.12 5.81
C GLN A 133 -24.53 -15.76 5.66
N GLN A 134 -24.06 -15.47 4.44
CA GLN A 134 -23.55 -14.14 4.10
C GLN A 134 -24.73 -13.17 4.01
N VAL A 135 -24.69 -12.10 4.82
CA VAL A 135 -25.75 -11.11 4.92
C VAL A 135 -25.39 -9.78 4.26
N GLY A 136 -24.12 -9.59 3.91
CA GLY A 136 -23.68 -8.40 3.19
C GLY A 136 -22.25 -8.52 2.68
N GLU A 137 -21.92 -7.75 1.66
CA GLU A 137 -20.55 -7.60 1.12
C GLU A 137 -20.30 -6.15 0.71
N ARG A 138 -19.05 -5.70 0.92
CA ARG A 138 -18.59 -4.36 0.54
C ARG A 138 -17.16 -4.43 0.03
N SER A 139 -16.86 -3.62 -0.99
CA SER A 139 -15.49 -3.46 -1.51
C SER A 139 -15.11 -1.99 -1.58
N LEU A 140 -13.80 -1.73 -1.42
CA LEU A 140 -13.19 -0.41 -1.54
C LEU A 140 -11.86 -0.55 -2.27
N ASP A 141 -11.73 0.13 -3.40
CA ASP A 141 -10.49 0.16 -4.18
C ASP A 141 -9.52 1.18 -3.57
N ILE A 142 -8.28 0.76 -3.35
CA ILE A 142 -7.23 1.59 -2.78
C ILE A 142 -6.03 1.56 -3.72
N VAL A 143 -5.61 2.72 -4.20
CA VAL A 143 -4.46 2.85 -5.09
C VAL A 143 -3.38 3.66 -4.40
N ILE A 144 -2.22 3.05 -4.18
CA ILE A 144 -1.04 3.72 -3.63
C ILE A 144 -0.10 4.03 -4.80
N HIS A 145 0.07 5.32 -5.09
CA HIS A 145 0.90 5.76 -6.20
C HIS A 145 2.39 5.56 -5.92
N ASN A 146 3.15 5.28 -6.97
CA ASN A 146 4.60 5.22 -6.90
C ASN A 146 5.19 6.60 -6.56
N PRO A 147 6.32 6.66 -5.84
CA PRO A 147 7.06 7.89 -5.69
C PRO A 147 7.57 8.39 -7.04
N TYR A 148 7.57 9.72 -7.22
CA TYR A 148 7.95 10.36 -8.49
C TYR A 148 9.39 10.07 -8.93
N TRP A 149 10.31 9.76 -7.99
CA TRP A 149 11.70 9.40 -8.31
C TRP A 149 11.89 7.98 -8.87
N VAL A 150 10.88 7.11 -8.78
CA VAL A 150 10.84 5.78 -9.42
C VAL A 150 10.11 5.84 -10.77
N SER A 151 9.60 7.00 -11.15
CA SER A 151 8.95 7.20 -12.45
C SER A 151 9.95 6.96 -13.59
N TRP A 152 9.47 6.48 -14.73
CA TRP A 152 10.29 6.23 -15.92
C TRP A 152 11.10 7.45 -16.37
N TRP A 153 10.59 8.67 -16.20
CA TRP A 153 11.31 9.92 -16.44
C TRP A 153 12.52 10.10 -15.53
N ALA A 154 12.40 9.75 -14.26
CA ALA A 154 13.49 9.83 -13.31
C ALA A 154 14.61 8.82 -13.65
N LEU A 155 14.23 7.60 -14.06
CA LEU A 155 15.19 6.59 -14.51
C LEU A 155 15.96 7.07 -15.76
N LEU A 156 15.27 7.71 -16.72
CA LEU A 156 15.90 8.30 -17.90
C LEU A 156 16.88 9.41 -17.50
N LEU A 157 16.51 10.28 -16.57
CA LEU A 157 17.37 11.34 -16.06
C LEU A 157 18.60 10.76 -15.36
N TYR A 158 18.45 9.72 -14.55
CA TYR A 158 19.59 9.04 -13.91
C TYR A 158 20.52 8.42 -14.93
N PHE A 159 19.99 7.82 -16.00
CA PHE A 159 20.78 7.26 -17.07
C PHE A 159 21.59 8.33 -17.82
N ILE A 160 21.00 9.49 -18.10
CA ILE A 160 21.68 10.64 -18.72
C ILE A 160 22.79 11.14 -17.80
N LEU A 161 22.54 11.35 -16.52
CA LEU A 161 23.53 11.78 -15.54
C LEU A 161 24.70 10.80 -15.46
N LEU A 162 24.40 9.51 -15.41
CA LEU A 162 25.42 8.46 -15.40
C LEU A 162 26.28 8.50 -16.67
N SER A 163 25.65 8.66 -17.85
CA SER A 163 26.34 8.76 -19.13
C SER A 163 27.30 9.98 -19.18
N VAL A 164 26.83 11.14 -18.73
CA VAL A 164 27.65 12.36 -18.63
C VAL A 164 28.82 12.14 -17.66
N PHE A 165 28.56 11.53 -16.51
CA PHE A 165 29.61 11.23 -15.53
C PHE A 165 30.69 10.31 -16.11
N VAL A 166 30.29 9.23 -16.80
CA VAL A 166 31.21 8.30 -17.45
C VAL A 166 32.01 9.01 -18.53
N CYS A 167 31.37 9.86 -19.35
CA CYS A 167 32.05 10.64 -20.40
C CYS A 167 33.10 11.58 -19.79
N MET A 168 32.75 12.34 -18.76
CA MET A 168 33.68 13.20 -18.02
C MET A 168 34.85 12.41 -17.43
N PHE A 169 34.55 11.25 -16.83
CA PHE A 169 35.59 10.40 -16.25
C PHE A 169 36.57 9.89 -17.31
N VAL A 170 36.06 9.44 -18.46
CA VAL A 170 36.90 9.00 -19.58
C VAL A 170 37.76 10.15 -20.13
N GLN A 171 37.17 11.36 -20.29
CA GLN A 171 37.92 12.53 -20.72
C GLN A 171 39.01 12.92 -19.74
N TYR A 172 38.70 12.94 -18.44
CA TYR A 172 39.68 13.20 -17.39
C TYR A 172 40.85 12.19 -17.42
N ARG A 173 40.53 10.91 -17.54
CA ARG A 173 41.55 9.85 -17.68
C ARG A 173 42.41 10.05 -18.92
N ARG A 174 41.81 10.36 -20.08
CA ARG A 174 42.52 10.65 -21.34
C ARG A 174 43.45 11.85 -21.22
N HIS A 175 42.98 12.92 -20.58
CA HIS A 175 43.78 14.13 -20.35
C HIS A 175 45.00 13.81 -19.49
N LYS A 176 44.82 13.10 -18.41
CA LYS A 176 45.94 12.70 -17.50
C LYS A 176 46.97 11.78 -18.19
N VAL A 177 46.53 10.87 -19.02
CA VAL A 177 47.41 10.00 -19.82
C VAL A 177 48.17 10.80 -20.88
N ASN A 178 47.55 11.75 -21.55
CA ASN A 178 48.21 12.61 -22.53
C ASN A 178 49.30 13.50 -21.92
N GLU A 179 49.05 14.06 -20.73
CA GLU A 179 50.08 14.83 -20.01
C GLU A 179 51.29 13.98 -19.63
N GLY A 180 51.08 12.72 -19.28
CA GLY A 180 52.15 11.77 -19.06
C GLY A 180 52.97 11.53 -20.31
N ARG A 181 52.34 11.26 -21.44
CA ARG A 181 53.00 11.03 -22.73
C ARG A 181 53.78 12.24 -23.25
N ILE A 182 53.27 13.44 -23.02
CA ILE A 182 53.98 14.66 -23.41
C ILE A 182 55.23 14.86 -22.55
N ARG A 183 55.14 14.63 -21.25
CA ARG A 183 56.31 14.67 -20.34
C ARG A 183 57.37 13.64 -20.73
N ASP A 184 56.99 12.42 -21.07
CA ASP A 184 57.93 11.37 -21.44
C ASP A 184 58.60 11.70 -22.78
N LYS A 185 57.88 12.27 -23.76
CA LYS A 185 58.49 12.71 -25.02
C LYS A 185 59.46 13.88 -24.83
N ILE A 186 59.12 14.86 -23.99
CA ILE A 186 60.04 15.96 -23.68
C ILE A 186 61.28 15.44 -22.98
N ARG A 187 61.14 14.51 -22.03
CA ARG A 187 62.24 13.90 -21.29
C ARG A 187 63.16 13.12 -22.23
N SER A 188 62.61 12.31 -23.14
CA SER A 188 63.41 11.56 -24.14
C SER A 188 64.10 12.48 -25.11
N PHE A 189 63.47 13.59 -25.53
CA PHE A 189 64.06 14.60 -26.39
C PHE A 189 65.27 15.32 -25.71
N ILE A 190 65.10 15.72 -24.45
CA ILE A 190 66.17 16.35 -23.66
C ILE A 190 67.36 15.38 -23.48
N LEU A 191 67.10 14.09 -23.19
CA LEU A 191 68.13 13.07 -23.07
C LEU A 191 68.88 12.84 -24.40
N SER A 192 68.20 12.89 -25.51
CA SER A 192 68.84 12.76 -26.83
C SER A 192 69.74 13.97 -27.16
N LEU A 193 69.31 15.19 -26.79
CA LEU A 193 70.12 16.39 -26.96
C LEU A 193 71.39 16.37 -26.11
N ILE A 194 71.30 15.86 -24.87
CA ILE A 194 72.47 15.75 -23.98
C ILE A 194 73.44 14.70 -24.57
N HIS A 195 72.96 13.62 -25.14
CA HIS A 195 73.82 12.60 -25.72
C HIS A 195 74.51 13.07 -27.01
N ILE A 196 73.90 13.99 -27.79
CA ILE A 196 74.47 14.60 -28.98
C ILE A 196 75.55 15.66 -28.63
N SER A 197 75.39 16.30 -27.44
CA SER A 197 76.30 17.34 -26.96
C SER A 197 77.56 16.81 -26.22
N GLU A 198 77.67 15.48 -26.09
CA GLU A 198 78.91 14.89 -25.56
C GLU A 198 79.94 14.81 -26.75
N PRO A 199 80.86 15.76 -26.82
CA PRO A 199 81.84 15.72 -27.89
C PRO A 199 82.73 14.53 -27.63
N THR A 200 82.95 13.76 -28.69
CA THR A 200 83.95 12.74 -28.91
C THR A 200 85.26 13.05 -28.17
N ARG A 201 85.36 12.55 -26.97
CA ARG A 201 86.64 12.66 -26.16
C ARG A 201 87.41 11.36 -26.20
N HIS A 202 87.33 10.64 -27.32
CA HIS A 202 88.15 9.46 -27.55
C HIS A 202 88.71 9.43 -29.02
N ALA A 203 89.57 10.38 -29.35
CA ALA A 203 90.46 10.22 -30.46
C ALA A 203 91.69 11.09 -30.22
N GLN A 204 92.53 10.68 -29.26
CA GLN A 204 93.97 10.99 -29.27
C GLN A 204 94.69 10.02 -28.32
N ILE A 205 95.20 8.91 -28.84
CA ILE A 205 96.55 8.41 -28.64
C ILE A 205 96.88 7.58 -29.85
#